data_2d8e73d8d658b4da7bdc1ef72cbd1666
#
_entry.id   2d8e73d8d658b4da7bdc1ef72cbd1666
#
_cell.length_a   1.000
_cell.length_b   1.000
_cell.length_c   1.000
_cell.angle_alpha   90.00
_cell.angle_beta   90.00
_cell.angle_gamma   90.00
#
_symmetry.space_group_name_H-M   'P 1'
#
loop_
_entity.id
_entity.type
_entity.pdbx_description
1 polymer ?
#
loop_
_entity_poly.entity_id
_entity_poly.type
_entity_poly.pdbx_seq_one_letter_code
_entity_poly.pdbx_strand_id
1 'polypeptide(L)'
;MKRIWSGVLVACVVLAAVVGCRGGGVLYQVKDAPVQTASGKEATMGEVQKAIIGAGAALDWQMAVVKPGEIVGTLNVRSHQAVVSIPYTTKNYSILYKDSNNLKYDAKNQTIHANYLSWIQRLDNAIRSRLTAAGQ
;
A
#
# COMPACT_ATOMS: atom_id res chain seq x y z
N MET A 1 71.82 3.08 -20.29
CA MET A 1 70.51 3.61 -19.95
C MET A 1 69.54 2.43 -19.70
N LYS A 2 69.30 2.16 -18.45
CA LYS A 2 68.34 1.10 -18.09
C LYS A 2 67.01 1.78 -17.70
N ARG A 3 65.97 1.57 -18.51
CA ARG A 3 64.63 2.01 -18.17
C ARG A 3 64.01 1.01 -17.19
N ILE A 4 63.82 1.43 -15.99
CA ILE A 4 63.06 0.65 -15.00
C ILE A 4 61.58 0.99 -15.20
N TRP A 5 60.80 0.04 -15.75
CA TRP A 5 59.36 0.13 -15.79
C TRP A 5 58.81 -0.39 -14.47
N SER A 6 58.47 0.53 -13.63
CA SER A 6 57.67 0.20 -12.44
C SER A 6 56.25 -0.10 -12.86
N GLY A 7 55.95 -1.39 -12.93
CA GLY A 7 54.56 -1.83 -13.08
C GLY A 7 53.77 -1.53 -11.80
N VAL A 8 52.90 -0.54 -11.88
CA VAL A 8 51.92 -0.30 -10.83
C VAL A 8 50.82 -1.33 -11.03
N LEU A 9 50.80 -2.35 -10.18
CA LEU A 9 49.71 -3.30 -10.02
C LEU A 9 48.57 -2.57 -9.36
N VAL A 10 47.62 -2.09 -10.15
CA VAL A 10 46.32 -1.61 -9.64
C VAL A 10 45.51 -2.83 -9.28
N ALA A 11 45.49 -3.16 -7.99
CA ALA A 11 44.56 -4.15 -7.46
C ALA A 11 43.14 -3.55 -7.47
N CYS A 12 42.38 -3.89 -8.49
CA CYS A 12 40.94 -3.65 -8.49
C CYS A 12 40.30 -4.53 -7.43
N VAL A 13 40.08 -3.96 -6.24
CA VAL A 13 39.19 -4.56 -5.24
C VAL A 13 37.77 -4.38 -5.76
N VAL A 14 37.26 -5.39 -6.44
CA VAL A 14 35.83 -5.49 -6.76
C VAL A 14 35.11 -5.76 -5.44
N LEU A 15 34.60 -4.69 -4.85
CA LEU A 15 33.66 -4.80 -3.73
C LEU A 15 32.36 -5.35 -4.31
N ALA A 16 32.18 -6.65 -4.27
CA ALA A 16 30.92 -7.29 -4.57
C ALA A 16 29.92 -6.85 -3.48
N ALA A 17 29.15 -5.82 -3.77
CA ALA A 17 27.98 -5.48 -2.99
C ALA A 17 27.02 -6.65 -3.10
N VAL A 18 26.98 -7.49 -2.09
CA VAL A 18 25.95 -8.50 -1.92
C VAL A 18 24.67 -7.74 -1.65
N VAL A 19 23.95 -7.38 -2.72
CA VAL A 19 22.57 -6.94 -2.61
C VAL A 19 21.78 -8.18 -2.19
N GLY A 20 21.67 -8.37 -0.88
CA GLY A 20 20.79 -9.37 -0.33
C GLY A 20 19.39 -9.03 -0.78
N CYS A 21 18.79 -9.90 -1.61
CA CYS A 21 17.37 -9.88 -1.90
C CYS A 21 16.63 -10.13 -0.60
N ARG A 22 16.37 -9.07 0.18
CA ARG A 22 15.43 -9.13 1.29
C ARG A 22 14.06 -9.19 0.65
N GLY A 23 13.35 -10.31 0.78
CA GLY A 23 12.08 -10.60 0.15
C GLY A 23 10.88 -9.82 0.73
N GLY A 24 11.07 -8.54 1.03
CA GLY A 24 10.04 -7.62 1.49
C GLY A 24 10.05 -6.35 0.66
N GLY A 25 8.87 -5.73 0.50
CA GLY A 25 8.68 -4.43 -0.12
C GLY A 25 8.60 -3.31 0.89
N VAL A 26 8.71 -2.06 0.42
CA VAL A 26 8.42 -0.87 1.22
C VAL A 26 6.95 -0.87 1.58
N LEU A 27 6.62 -0.50 2.83
CA LEU A 27 5.24 -0.34 3.27
C LEU A 27 4.56 0.77 2.44
N TYR A 28 3.59 0.36 1.63
CA TYR A 28 2.81 1.27 0.81
C TYR A 28 1.52 1.65 1.54
N GLN A 29 1.22 2.94 1.57
CA GLN A 29 0.00 3.48 2.12
C GLN A 29 -0.59 4.51 1.16
N VAL A 30 -1.91 4.60 1.13
CA VAL A 30 -2.64 5.65 0.43
C VAL A 30 -2.98 6.74 1.44
N LYS A 31 -2.54 7.98 1.17
CA LYS A 31 -2.78 9.12 2.06
C LYS A 31 -3.52 10.21 1.33
N ASP A 32 -4.63 10.63 1.90
CA ASP A 32 -5.46 11.75 1.43
C ASP A 32 -5.80 11.67 -0.07
N ALA A 33 -6.16 10.48 -0.55
CA ALA A 33 -6.61 10.30 -1.91
C ALA A 33 -7.91 11.06 -2.14
N PRO A 34 -8.05 11.82 -3.25
CA PRO A 34 -9.23 12.63 -3.49
C PRO A 34 -10.45 11.75 -3.80
N VAL A 35 -11.60 12.13 -3.24
CA VAL A 35 -12.90 11.60 -3.63
C VAL A 35 -13.35 12.33 -4.89
N GLN A 36 -13.35 11.64 -6.02
CA GLN A 36 -13.75 12.18 -7.31
C GLN A 36 -14.95 11.39 -7.85
N THR A 37 -16.00 12.12 -8.21
CA THR A 37 -17.19 11.58 -8.88
C THR A 37 -17.20 11.99 -10.34
N ALA A 38 -17.78 11.16 -11.21
CA ALA A 38 -17.88 11.47 -12.65
C ALA A 38 -18.75 12.71 -12.92
N SER A 39 -19.74 12.97 -12.07
CA SER A 39 -20.65 14.11 -12.19
C SER A 39 -20.00 15.45 -11.73
N GLY A 40 -18.87 15.39 -11.05
CA GLY A 40 -18.25 16.54 -10.38
C GLY A 40 -19.01 17.04 -9.14
N LYS A 41 -20.11 16.38 -8.75
CA LYS A 41 -20.82 16.68 -7.50
C LYS A 41 -20.05 16.10 -6.34
N GLU A 42 -20.05 16.81 -5.21
CA GLU A 42 -19.50 16.30 -3.97
C GLU A 42 -20.29 15.06 -3.50
N ALA A 43 -19.58 13.97 -3.23
CA ALA A 43 -20.18 12.77 -2.67
C ALA A 43 -20.61 13.01 -1.22
N THR A 44 -21.69 12.38 -0.80
CA THR A 44 -22.09 12.35 0.61
C THR A 44 -21.21 11.37 1.40
N MET A 45 -21.18 11.53 2.73
CA MET A 45 -20.48 10.55 3.60
C MET A 45 -21.00 9.12 3.40
N GLY A 46 -22.30 8.95 3.19
CA GLY A 46 -22.91 7.64 2.92
C GLY A 46 -22.46 7.04 1.58
N GLU A 47 -22.34 7.84 0.55
CA GLU A 47 -21.83 7.40 -0.76
C GLU A 47 -20.36 6.98 -0.68
N VAL A 48 -19.53 7.75 0.00
CA VAL A 48 -18.11 7.40 0.22
C VAL A 48 -17.99 6.10 1.02
N GLN A 49 -18.73 5.97 2.12
CA GLN A 49 -18.78 4.76 2.93
C GLN A 49 -19.19 3.54 2.10
N LYS A 50 -20.26 3.65 1.33
CA LYS A 50 -20.77 2.57 0.48
C LYS A 50 -19.74 2.15 -0.59
N ALA A 51 -19.05 3.12 -1.19
CA ALA A 51 -18.01 2.85 -2.17
C ALA A 51 -16.82 2.07 -1.56
N ILE A 52 -16.35 2.48 -0.38
CA ILE A 52 -15.25 1.82 0.33
C ILE A 52 -15.64 0.39 0.75
N ILE A 53 -16.80 0.22 1.37
CA ILE A 53 -17.28 -1.10 1.80
C ILE A 53 -17.46 -2.03 0.59
N GLY A 54 -18.10 -1.54 -0.48
CA GLY A 54 -18.34 -2.33 -1.67
C GLY A 54 -17.05 -2.73 -2.41
N ALA A 55 -16.07 -1.83 -2.46
CA ALA A 55 -14.75 -2.12 -3.04
C ALA A 55 -14.02 -3.21 -2.27
N GLY A 56 -13.99 -3.09 -0.94
CA GLY A 56 -13.37 -4.10 -0.08
C GLY A 56 -14.04 -5.45 -0.18
N ALA A 57 -15.36 -5.48 -0.11
CA ALA A 57 -16.14 -6.72 -0.20
C ALA A 57 -15.92 -7.46 -1.53
N ALA A 58 -15.80 -6.74 -2.64
CA ALA A 58 -15.51 -7.34 -3.95
C ALA A 58 -14.11 -7.97 -4.05
N LEU A 59 -13.20 -7.63 -3.15
CA LEU A 59 -11.81 -8.10 -3.07
C LEU A 59 -11.55 -8.98 -1.84
N ASP A 60 -12.62 -9.55 -1.26
CA ASP A 60 -12.58 -10.43 -0.09
C ASP A 60 -12.10 -9.78 1.21
N TRP A 61 -12.12 -8.45 1.28
CA TRP A 61 -11.90 -7.75 2.53
C TRP A 61 -13.17 -7.77 3.38
N GLN A 62 -13.00 -8.03 4.66
CA GLN A 62 -14.05 -7.83 5.66
C GLN A 62 -14.00 -6.37 6.13
N MET A 63 -15.04 -5.61 5.81
CA MET A 63 -15.10 -4.17 6.06
C MET A 63 -16.04 -3.89 7.22
N ALA A 64 -15.55 -3.17 8.24
CA ALA A 64 -16.32 -2.80 9.42
C ALA A 64 -16.24 -1.28 9.67
N VAL A 65 -17.39 -0.64 9.78
CA VAL A 65 -17.46 0.77 10.22
C VAL A 65 -17.25 0.79 11.73
N VAL A 66 -16.12 1.31 12.18
CA VAL A 66 -15.78 1.34 13.62
C VAL A 66 -16.24 2.62 14.29
N LYS A 67 -16.36 3.69 13.52
CA LYS A 67 -16.98 4.97 13.91
C LYS A 67 -17.31 5.76 12.64
N PRO A 68 -18.13 6.82 12.72
CA PRO A 68 -18.37 7.70 11.59
C PRO A 68 -17.04 8.23 11.01
N GLY A 69 -16.80 8.03 9.71
CA GLY A 69 -15.59 8.47 9.04
C GLY A 69 -14.39 7.53 9.15
N GLU A 70 -14.55 6.33 9.71
CA GLU A 70 -13.49 5.31 9.76
C GLU A 70 -14.00 3.89 9.55
N ILE A 71 -13.42 3.21 8.59
CA ILE A 71 -13.63 1.79 8.30
C ILE A 71 -12.34 1.03 8.61
N VAL A 72 -12.46 -0.14 9.21
CA VAL A 72 -11.36 -1.09 9.34
C VAL A 72 -11.60 -2.23 8.36
N GLY A 73 -10.61 -2.51 7.51
CA GLY A 73 -10.63 -3.62 6.57
C GLY A 73 -9.68 -4.72 7.02
N THR A 74 -10.14 -5.97 6.94
CA THR A 74 -9.33 -7.15 7.23
C THR A 74 -9.33 -8.08 6.04
N LEU A 75 -8.16 -8.43 5.55
CA LEU A 75 -7.98 -9.40 4.46
C LEU A 75 -7.24 -10.63 5.01
N ASN A 76 -7.83 -11.79 4.79
CA ASN A 76 -7.21 -13.08 5.09
C ASN A 76 -6.91 -13.81 3.78
N VAL A 77 -5.64 -14.09 3.54
CA VAL A 77 -5.18 -14.85 2.36
C VAL A 77 -4.27 -15.98 2.83
N ARG A 78 -4.76 -17.20 2.78
CA ARG A 78 -4.05 -18.38 3.31
C ARG A 78 -3.69 -18.16 4.80
N SER A 79 -2.39 -18.19 5.14
CA SER A 79 -1.89 -17.94 6.50
C SER A 79 -1.58 -16.45 6.78
N HIS A 80 -1.83 -15.56 5.83
CA HIS A 80 -1.53 -14.14 5.94
C HIS A 80 -2.77 -13.35 6.34
N GLN A 81 -2.59 -12.35 7.18
CA GLN A 81 -3.65 -11.39 7.51
C GLN A 81 -3.10 -9.97 7.38
N ALA A 82 -3.87 -9.11 6.72
CA ALA A 82 -3.64 -7.67 6.67
C ALA A 82 -4.83 -6.93 7.28
N VAL A 83 -4.56 -5.93 8.09
CA VAL A 83 -5.58 -5.05 8.68
C VAL A 83 -5.22 -3.62 8.35
N VAL A 84 -6.17 -2.88 7.79
CA VAL A 84 -6.01 -1.48 7.42
C VAL A 84 -7.05 -0.61 8.10
N SER A 85 -6.67 0.62 8.39
CA SER A 85 -7.59 1.69 8.77
C SER A 85 -7.85 2.58 7.57
N ILE A 86 -9.12 2.87 7.30
CA ILE A 86 -9.54 3.71 6.18
C ILE A 86 -10.34 4.88 6.72
N PRO A 87 -9.69 5.96 7.17
CA PRO A 87 -10.35 7.20 7.49
C PRO A 87 -10.84 7.86 6.19
N TYR A 88 -12.04 8.43 6.21
CA TYR A 88 -12.63 9.07 5.04
C TYR A 88 -13.49 10.28 5.41
N THR A 89 -13.56 11.19 4.47
CA THR A 89 -14.46 12.34 4.47
C THR A 89 -15.20 12.39 3.14
N THR A 90 -16.00 13.41 2.90
CA THR A 90 -16.59 13.66 1.58
C THR A 90 -15.56 14.09 0.52
N LYS A 91 -14.35 14.48 0.94
CA LYS A 91 -13.31 15.03 0.06
C LYS A 91 -12.13 14.12 -0.17
N ASN A 92 -11.78 13.28 0.80
CA ASN A 92 -10.62 12.38 0.70
C ASN A 92 -10.79 11.13 1.55
N TYR A 93 -9.92 10.15 1.29
CA TYR A 93 -9.79 8.94 2.08
C TYR A 93 -8.32 8.50 2.13
N SER A 94 -7.99 7.70 3.12
CA SER A 94 -6.67 7.08 3.26
C SER A 94 -6.81 5.59 3.47
N ILE A 95 -5.78 4.82 3.10
CA ILE A 95 -5.65 3.40 3.43
C ILE A 95 -4.33 3.24 4.17
N LEU A 96 -4.42 3.07 5.48
CA LEU A 96 -3.27 3.06 6.37
C LEU A 96 -3.07 1.67 6.96
N TYR A 97 -1.81 1.26 7.08
CA TYR A 97 -1.47 0.03 7.80
C TYR A 97 -1.96 0.14 9.26
N LYS A 98 -2.65 -0.88 9.73
CA LYS A 98 -3.08 -0.98 11.13
C LYS A 98 -2.42 -2.15 11.84
N ASP A 99 -2.49 -3.34 11.25
CA ASP A 99 -1.94 -4.56 11.83
C ASP A 99 -1.72 -5.63 10.75
N SER A 100 -0.96 -6.66 11.06
CA SER A 100 -0.78 -7.80 10.17
C SER A 100 -0.34 -9.04 10.94
N ASN A 101 -0.57 -10.19 10.34
CA ASN A 101 -0.07 -11.48 10.83
C ASN A 101 0.61 -12.21 9.66
N ASN A 102 1.78 -12.77 9.94
CA ASN A 102 2.58 -13.53 8.97
C ASN A 102 2.93 -12.76 7.67
N LEU A 103 3.13 -11.44 7.77
CA LEU A 103 3.53 -10.58 6.65
C LEU A 103 4.93 -9.98 6.85
N LYS A 104 5.69 -10.42 7.83
CA LYS A 104 7.06 -9.95 8.11
C LYS A 104 7.16 -8.42 8.19
N TYR A 105 6.17 -7.80 8.84
CA TYR A 105 6.16 -6.36 9.03
C TYR A 105 7.31 -5.91 9.93
N ASP A 106 8.04 -4.92 9.47
CA ASP A 106 9.14 -4.27 10.19
C ASP A 106 8.85 -2.77 10.31
N ALA A 107 8.45 -2.35 11.50
CA ALA A 107 8.10 -0.96 11.76
C ALA A 107 9.33 -0.03 11.67
N LYS A 108 10.52 -0.51 12.02
CA LYS A 108 11.74 0.29 11.99
C LYS A 108 12.17 0.62 10.57
N ASN A 109 12.12 -0.37 9.68
CA ASN A 109 12.53 -0.22 8.28
C ASN A 109 11.36 0.10 7.35
N GLN A 110 10.12 0.14 7.87
CA GLN A 110 8.89 0.35 7.09
C GLN A 110 8.79 -0.62 5.91
N THR A 111 9.01 -1.90 6.18
CA THR A 111 8.93 -2.98 5.19
C THR A 111 7.89 -4.02 5.58
N ILE A 112 7.33 -4.67 4.57
CA ILE A 112 6.31 -5.71 4.72
C ILE A 112 6.40 -6.67 3.53
N HIS A 113 5.76 -7.84 3.63
CA HIS A 113 5.70 -8.78 2.52
C HIS A 113 5.23 -8.12 1.21
N ALA A 114 5.89 -8.43 0.09
CA ALA A 114 5.65 -7.77 -1.20
C ALA A 114 4.20 -7.81 -1.69
N ASN A 115 3.45 -8.86 -1.36
CA ASN A 115 2.04 -8.98 -1.75
C ASN A 115 1.15 -7.90 -1.13
N TYR A 116 1.52 -7.33 0.00
CA TYR A 116 0.77 -6.25 0.65
C TYR A 116 0.58 -5.05 -0.27
N LEU A 117 1.63 -4.64 -0.98
CA LEU A 117 1.55 -3.57 -1.97
C LEU A 117 0.43 -3.83 -3.01
N SER A 118 0.40 -5.02 -3.58
CA SER A 118 -0.61 -5.39 -4.57
C SER A 118 -2.02 -5.35 -4.00
N TRP A 119 -2.21 -5.80 -2.78
CA TRP A 119 -3.52 -5.79 -2.12
C TRP A 119 -4.03 -4.37 -1.88
N ILE A 120 -3.15 -3.48 -1.43
CA ILE A 120 -3.52 -2.08 -1.21
C ILE A 120 -3.79 -1.35 -2.52
N GLN A 121 -2.98 -1.57 -3.55
CA GLN A 121 -3.22 -0.97 -4.87
C GLN A 121 -4.53 -1.42 -5.50
N ARG A 122 -4.88 -2.71 -5.38
CA ARG A 122 -6.17 -3.23 -5.87
C ARG A 122 -7.34 -2.63 -5.11
N LEU A 123 -7.22 -2.51 -3.79
CA LEU A 123 -8.25 -1.88 -2.96
C LEU A 123 -8.44 -0.41 -3.33
N ASP A 124 -7.36 0.35 -3.46
CA ASP A 124 -7.39 1.75 -3.87
C ASP A 124 -8.07 1.94 -5.24
N ASN A 125 -7.66 1.14 -6.23
CA ASN A 125 -8.25 1.20 -7.57
C ASN A 125 -9.76 0.86 -7.55
N ALA A 126 -10.16 -0.12 -6.76
CA ALA A 126 -11.58 -0.48 -6.63
C ALA A 126 -12.40 0.61 -5.94
N ILE A 127 -11.84 1.27 -4.91
CA ILE A 127 -12.48 2.41 -4.24
C ILE A 127 -12.66 3.56 -5.24
N ARG A 128 -11.62 3.94 -5.96
CA ARG A 128 -11.68 5.01 -6.97
C ARG A 128 -12.72 4.74 -8.03
N SER A 129 -12.78 3.52 -8.55
CA SER A 129 -13.75 3.12 -9.55
C SER A 129 -15.20 3.28 -9.06
N ARG A 130 -15.47 2.88 -7.82
CA ARG A 130 -16.80 3.00 -7.22
C ARG A 130 -17.16 4.45 -6.88
N LEU A 131 -16.21 5.26 -6.43
CA LEU A 131 -16.43 6.68 -6.20
C LEU A 131 -16.73 7.42 -7.50
N THR A 132 -16.03 7.09 -8.59
CA THR A 132 -16.30 7.66 -9.90
C THR A 132 -17.72 7.32 -10.38
N ALA A 133 -18.21 6.13 -10.11
CA ALA A 133 -19.58 5.71 -10.44
C ALA A 133 -20.63 6.28 -9.48
N ALA A 134 -20.25 6.76 -8.31
CA ALA A 134 -21.16 7.39 -7.35
C ALA A 134 -21.62 8.77 -7.86
N GLY A 135 -22.86 9.11 -7.62
CA GLY A 135 -23.41 10.41 -8.01
C GLY A 135 -23.88 10.50 -9.47
N GLN A 136 -24.06 9.36 -10.15
CA GLN A 136 -24.76 9.29 -11.44
C GLN A 136 -26.27 9.18 -11.25
#